data_e799ef50a814fa65f5ea7adeb02e2f33
#
_entry.id   e799ef50a814fa65f5ea7adeb02e2f33
#
_cell.length_a   1.000
_cell.length_b   1.000
_cell.length_c   1.000
_cell.angle_alpha   90.00
_cell.angle_beta   90.00
_cell.angle_gamma   90.00
#
_symmetry.space_group_name_H-M   'P 1'
#
loop_
_entity.id
_entity.type
_entity.pdbx_description
1 polymer ?
#
loop_
_entity_poly.entity_id
_entity_poly.type
_entity_poly.pdbx_seq_one_letter_code
_entity_poly.pdbx_strand_id
1 'polypeptide(L)'
;PGHQDFSEDTYRTLMAADSAVMVVDAAKGVEDQTRKLFHVCSLREMPIFTFINKMDRDAKNSFDLLEDIENVLGIHTYPVNWPIGSGKEFKGVYDRNSKKILAFTANNGQKEVEKKELTLDDPALEDTIGYYHKQDLFDEIELLDGAGDEFDLEAVRNGQLTPVFFGSALTNFGVEPFLEQFLQLTTPPLPRETVDEKVEPMSDFFSAFVFKIQANMNKAHRDRVAFMRICSGKFEKNMEVFHVQGNKKMRLSQPQQIMAQEREIVDEAYAGDIIGVFDPGIFSIGDTICSPGHKVQFRGIPTFAPEHFALVRQKDTMKRKQFIKGTSQIAQEGAIQIFQELDAGMEEVI
;
A
#
# COMPACT_ATOMS: atom_id res chain seq x y z
N PRO A 1 -3.92 -5.72 -1.83
CA PRO A 1 -3.56 -6.85 -2.68
C PRO A 1 -2.64 -7.79 -1.93
N GLY A 2 -3.16 -8.85 -1.35
CA GLY A 2 -2.42 -9.89 -0.63
C GLY A 2 -2.59 -11.27 -1.27
N HIS A 3 -3.25 -11.35 -2.42
CA HIS A 3 -3.44 -12.60 -3.15
C HIS A 3 -2.19 -12.91 -4.00
N GLN A 4 -1.83 -14.19 -4.11
CA GLN A 4 -0.63 -14.63 -4.85
C GLN A 4 -0.59 -14.13 -6.30
N ASP A 5 -1.75 -14.04 -6.94
CA ASP A 5 -1.89 -13.62 -8.34
C ASP A 5 -1.53 -12.13 -8.59
N PHE A 6 -1.41 -11.31 -7.54
CA PHE A 6 -1.14 -9.87 -7.63
C PHE A 6 0.21 -9.44 -7.05
N SER A 7 1.12 -10.38 -6.81
CA SER A 7 2.38 -10.09 -6.09
C SER A 7 3.24 -9.04 -6.81
N GLU A 8 3.39 -9.11 -8.12
CA GLU A 8 4.21 -8.16 -8.89
C GLU A 8 3.57 -6.77 -8.99
N ASP A 9 2.24 -6.69 -9.20
CA ASP A 9 1.52 -5.42 -9.23
C ASP A 9 1.55 -4.74 -7.84
N THR A 10 1.45 -5.53 -6.77
CA THR A 10 1.61 -5.03 -5.39
C THR A 10 3.01 -4.48 -5.15
N TYR A 11 4.04 -5.19 -5.60
CA TYR A 11 5.42 -4.74 -5.50
C TYR A 11 5.62 -3.37 -6.17
N ARG A 12 5.15 -3.21 -7.41
CA ARG A 12 5.24 -1.95 -8.15
C ARG A 12 4.50 -0.81 -7.43
N THR A 13 3.33 -1.11 -6.87
CA THR A 13 2.55 -0.15 -6.08
C THR A 13 3.29 0.26 -4.81
N LEU A 14 3.89 -0.68 -4.10
CA LEU A 14 4.73 -0.40 -2.93
C LEU A 14 5.95 0.47 -3.30
N MET A 15 6.52 0.30 -4.50
CA MET A 15 7.59 1.18 -4.99
C MET A 15 7.15 2.64 -5.13
N ALA A 16 5.87 2.91 -5.33
CA ALA A 16 5.31 4.25 -5.40
C ALA A 16 4.86 4.82 -4.05
N ALA A 17 4.80 4.01 -3.00
CA ALA A 17 4.37 4.41 -1.66
C ALA A 17 5.54 4.87 -0.78
N ASP A 18 5.25 5.65 0.27
CA ASP A 18 6.21 6.07 1.28
C ASP A 18 5.98 5.40 2.63
N SER A 19 4.83 4.78 2.83
CA SER A 19 4.49 3.95 3.98
C SER A 19 3.50 2.86 3.57
N ALA A 20 3.38 1.81 4.38
CA ALA A 20 2.50 0.70 4.11
C ALA A 20 1.62 0.36 5.32
N VAL A 21 0.39 -0.06 5.05
CA VAL A 21 -0.47 -0.68 6.06
C VAL A 21 -0.47 -2.19 5.82
N MET A 22 0.06 -2.92 6.80
CA MET A 22 0.03 -4.37 6.82
C MET A 22 -1.23 -4.84 7.54
N VAL A 23 -2.10 -5.55 6.84
CA VAL A 23 -3.34 -6.07 7.40
C VAL A 23 -3.16 -7.55 7.72
N VAL A 24 -3.27 -7.90 9.00
CA VAL A 24 -3.12 -9.26 9.52
C VAL A 24 -4.49 -9.79 9.95
N ASP A 25 -4.80 -11.02 9.60
CA ASP A 25 -6.02 -11.71 10.05
C ASP A 25 -5.84 -12.20 11.50
N ALA A 26 -6.68 -11.74 12.42
CA ALA A 26 -6.57 -12.07 13.85
C ALA A 26 -6.67 -13.57 14.17
N ALA A 27 -7.33 -14.35 13.31
CA ALA A 27 -7.43 -15.79 13.48
C ALA A 27 -6.23 -16.55 12.90
N LYS A 28 -5.57 -16.00 11.87
CA LYS A 28 -4.48 -16.68 11.15
C LYS A 28 -3.10 -16.23 11.59
N GLY A 29 -2.91 -14.96 11.87
CA GLY A 29 -1.60 -14.34 12.09
C GLY A 29 -0.90 -14.01 10.77
N VAL A 30 0.43 -14.06 10.76
CA VAL A 30 1.25 -13.72 9.58
C VAL A 30 1.22 -14.86 8.57
N GLU A 31 0.70 -14.57 7.37
CA GLU A 31 0.65 -15.52 6.24
C GLU A 31 1.88 -15.36 5.33
N ASP A 32 2.22 -16.39 4.55
CA ASP A 32 3.42 -16.41 3.67
C ASP A 32 3.47 -15.22 2.70
N GLN A 33 2.33 -14.80 2.16
CA GLN A 33 2.25 -13.66 1.26
C GLN A 33 2.57 -12.34 1.98
N THR A 34 2.13 -12.21 3.22
CA THR A 34 2.46 -11.05 4.09
C THR A 34 3.97 -10.95 4.28
N ARG A 35 4.64 -12.09 4.55
CA ARG A 35 6.11 -12.16 4.70
C ARG A 35 6.85 -11.70 3.45
N LYS A 36 6.41 -12.13 2.25
CA LYS A 36 7.03 -11.73 0.98
C LYS A 36 6.90 -10.23 0.75
N LEU A 37 5.72 -9.65 0.98
CA LEU A 37 5.48 -8.22 0.80
C LEU A 37 6.17 -7.37 1.87
N PHE A 38 6.22 -7.86 3.11
CA PHE A 38 6.98 -7.21 4.18
C PHE A 38 8.46 -7.09 3.82
N HIS A 39 9.06 -8.15 3.29
CA HIS A 39 10.47 -8.12 2.85
C HIS A 39 10.74 -7.00 1.84
N VAL A 40 9.80 -6.75 0.92
CA VAL A 40 9.90 -5.64 -0.04
C VAL A 40 9.90 -4.27 0.65
N CYS A 41 9.04 -4.09 1.66
CA CYS A 41 9.00 -2.86 2.44
C CYS A 41 10.26 -2.66 3.27
N SER A 42 10.76 -3.74 3.89
CA SER A 42 11.94 -3.71 4.74
C SER A 42 13.22 -3.37 3.97
N LEU A 43 13.38 -3.84 2.72
CA LEU A 43 14.50 -3.46 1.85
C LEU A 43 14.57 -1.95 1.55
N ARG A 44 13.48 -1.25 1.75
CA ARG A 44 13.36 0.20 1.54
C ARG A 44 13.29 0.99 2.84
N GLU A 45 13.43 0.34 3.98
CA GLU A 45 13.27 0.97 5.29
C GLU A 45 11.94 1.74 5.39
N MET A 46 10.89 1.18 4.76
CA MET A 46 9.59 1.83 4.66
C MET A 46 8.83 1.70 5.98
N PRO A 47 8.24 2.78 6.52
CA PRO A 47 7.36 2.71 7.68
C PRO A 47 6.19 1.76 7.44
N ILE A 48 5.96 0.84 8.37
CA ILE A 48 4.88 -0.14 8.31
C ILE A 48 3.99 0.03 9.53
N PHE A 49 2.69 0.13 9.27
CA PHE A 49 1.63 0.18 10.27
C PHE A 49 0.85 -1.11 10.21
N THR A 50 0.73 -1.81 11.32
CA THR A 50 0.02 -3.09 11.36
C THR A 50 -1.40 -2.92 11.86
N PHE A 51 -2.37 -3.41 11.08
CA PHE A 51 -3.77 -3.49 11.48
C PHE A 51 -4.20 -4.93 11.62
N ILE A 52 -4.41 -5.40 12.83
CA ILE A 52 -4.93 -6.73 13.14
C ILE A 52 -6.44 -6.69 12.98
N ASN A 53 -6.91 -7.26 11.88
CA ASN A 53 -8.28 -7.19 11.41
C ASN A 53 -9.09 -8.44 11.79
N LYS A 54 -10.40 -8.30 11.76
CA LYS A 54 -11.38 -9.35 12.01
C LYS A 54 -11.49 -9.74 13.50
N MET A 55 -11.29 -8.78 14.39
CA MET A 55 -11.54 -8.99 15.82
C MET A 55 -13.02 -9.32 16.14
N ASP A 56 -13.93 -9.12 15.18
CA ASP A 56 -15.32 -9.55 15.22
C ASP A 56 -15.52 -11.07 15.09
N ARG A 57 -14.44 -11.82 14.89
CA ARG A 57 -14.41 -13.29 14.82
C ARG A 57 -13.50 -13.86 15.90
N ASP A 58 -13.58 -15.17 16.11
CA ASP A 58 -12.66 -15.87 17.00
C ASP A 58 -11.22 -15.60 16.57
N ALA A 59 -10.44 -15.00 17.47
CA ALA A 59 -9.07 -14.57 17.23
C ALA A 59 -8.09 -15.38 18.10
N LYS A 60 -6.83 -15.41 17.67
CA LYS A 60 -5.72 -15.83 18.53
C LYS A 60 -5.57 -14.85 19.69
N ASN A 61 -4.85 -15.27 20.75
CA ASN A 61 -4.48 -14.37 21.81
C ASN A 61 -3.70 -13.17 21.25
N SER A 62 -3.95 -11.97 21.76
CA SER A 62 -3.36 -10.73 21.23
C SER A 62 -1.84 -10.68 21.42
N PHE A 63 -1.32 -11.21 22.52
CA PHE A 63 0.13 -11.31 22.75
C PHE A 63 0.77 -12.30 21.77
N ASP A 64 0.13 -13.46 21.52
CA ASP A 64 0.61 -14.43 20.53
C ASP A 64 0.68 -13.84 19.12
N LEU A 65 -0.25 -12.92 18.77
CA LEU A 65 -0.22 -12.23 17.48
C LEU A 65 0.93 -11.24 17.37
N LEU A 66 1.27 -10.51 18.45
CA LEU A 66 2.44 -9.65 18.48
C LEU A 66 3.73 -10.47 18.35
N GLU A 67 3.84 -11.55 19.13
CA GLU A 67 4.97 -12.48 19.08
C GLU A 67 5.15 -13.11 17.68
N ASP A 68 4.05 -13.51 17.03
CA ASP A 68 4.06 -14.04 15.65
C ASP A 68 4.62 -13.00 14.65
N ILE A 69 4.21 -11.74 14.77
CA ILE A 69 4.72 -10.65 13.94
C ILE A 69 6.22 -10.46 14.14
N GLU A 70 6.67 -10.39 15.39
CA GLU A 70 8.07 -10.17 15.73
C GLU A 70 8.96 -11.34 15.30
N ASN A 71 8.56 -12.56 15.60
CA ASN A 71 9.35 -13.76 15.29
C ASN A 71 9.39 -14.06 13.78
N VAL A 72 8.28 -13.81 13.06
CA VAL A 72 8.19 -14.15 11.64
C VAL A 72 8.77 -13.07 10.75
N LEU A 73 8.61 -11.79 11.13
CA LEU A 73 9.00 -10.65 10.29
C LEU A 73 10.31 -9.98 10.79
N GLY A 74 10.68 -10.16 12.05
CA GLY A 74 11.87 -9.54 12.62
C GLY A 74 11.73 -8.03 12.82
N ILE A 75 10.51 -7.54 13.06
CA ILE A 75 10.21 -6.14 13.35
C ILE A 75 9.62 -6.04 14.76
N HIS A 76 10.02 -5.04 15.54
CA HIS A 76 9.43 -4.79 16.85
C HIS A 76 7.98 -4.29 16.73
N THR A 77 7.15 -4.63 17.69
CA THR A 77 5.74 -4.22 17.72
C THR A 77 5.49 -3.24 18.86
N TYR A 78 4.66 -2.22 18.58
CA TYR A 78 4.10 -1.35 19.62
C TYR A 78 2.58 -1.30 19.49
N PRO A 79 1.82 -1.98 20.36
CA PRO A 79 0.37 -1.89 20.35
C PRO A 79 -0.07 -0.48 20.78
N VAL A 80 -0.64 0.26 19.83
CA VAL A 80 -1.17 1.61 20.05
C VAL A 80 -2.53 1.54 20.73
N ASN A 81 -3.32 0.56 20.34
CA ASN A 81 -4.55 0.21 21.04
C ASN A 81 -4.52 -1.27 21.46
N TRP A 82 -5.37 -1.63 22.41
CA TRP A 82 -5.50 -3.00 22.89
C TRP A 82 -6.97 -3.46 22.81
N PRO A 83 -7.25 -4.66 22.28
CA PRO A 83 -8.63 -5.12 22.08
C PRO A 83 -9.26 -5.55 23.40
N ILE A 84 -10.55 -5.31 23.54
CA ILE A 84 -11.37 -5.75 24.68
C ILE A 84 -12.26 -6.88 24.19
N GLY A 85 -11.85 -8.11 24.45
CA GLY A 85 -12.50 -9.31 23.95
C GLY A 85 -12.25 -9.58 22.46
N SER A 86 -12.85 -10.63 21.94
CA SER A 86 -12.80 -11.02 20.52
C SER A 86 -14.11 -11.72 20.10
N GLY A 87 -14.31 -11.89 18.80
CA GLY A 87 -15.52 -12.51 18.28
C GLY A 87 -16.77 -11.71 18.61
N LYS A 88 -17.80 -12.39 19.10
CA LYS A 88 -19.05 -11.76 19.52
C LYS A 88 -18.88 -10.88 20.79
N GLU A 89 -17.82 -11.14 21.54
CA GLU A 89 -17.47 -10.40 22.75
C GLU A 89 -16.48 -9.26 22.50
N PHE A 90 -16.20 -8.92 21.26
CA PHE A 90 -15.38 -7.76 20.93
C PHE A 90 -16.14 -6.47 21.26
N LYS A 91 -15.82 -5.89 22.42
CA LYS A 91 -16.51 -4.71 22.98
C LYS A 91 -15.93 -3.39 22.56
N GLY A 92 -14.64 -3.36 22.16
CA GLY A 92 -13.95 -2.13 21.84
C GLY A 92 -12.45 -2.26 21.93
N VAL A 93 -11.79 -1.12 22.01
CA VAL A 93 -10.34 -1.03 22.17
C VAL A 93 -9.97 -0.04 23.28
N TYR A 94 -8.89 -0.31 23.98
CA TYR A 94 -8.22 0.62 24.87
C TYR A 94 -7.12 1.34 24.11
N ASP A 95 -7.20 2.65 23.98
CA ASP A 95 -6.16 3.49 23.37
C ASP A 95 -5.09 3.82 24.41
N ARG A 96 -3.87 3.34 24.21
CA ARG A 96 -2.76 3.50 25.15
C ARG A 96 -2.24 4.94 25.23
N ASN A 97 -2.37 5.71 24.15
CA ASN A 97 -1.88 7.09 24.10
C ASN A 97 -2.81 8.03 24.89
N SER A 98 -4.11 7.95 24.64
CA SER A 98 -5.10 8.77 25.34
C SER A 98 -5.54 8.19 26.69
N LYS A 99 -5.21 6.93 26.97
CA LYS A 99 -5.66 6.13 28.12
C LYS A 99 -7.19 6.05 28.22
N LYS A 100 -7.85 6.02 27.06
CA LYS A 100 -9.30 5.93 26.95
C LYS A 100 -9.73 4.59 26.38
N ILE A 101 -10.90 4.16 26.78
CA ILE A 101 -11.59 3.01 26.19
C ILE A 101 -12.59 3.54 25.17
N LEU A 102 -12.50 3.01 23.95
CA LEU A 102 -13.45 3.23 22.88
C LEU A 102 -14.33 2.00 22.80
N ALA A 103 -15.48 2.04 23.46
CA ALA A 103 -16.47 0.97 23.39
C ALA A 103 -17.35 1.16 22.16
N PHE A 104 -17.57 0.09 21.39
CA PHE A 104 -18.31 0.10 20.15
C PHE A 104 -19.67 -0.58 20.35
N THR A 105 -20.72 0.06 19.88
CA THR A 105 -22.05 -0.52 19.84
C THR A 105 -22.50 -0.67 18.40
N ALA A 106 -22.82 -1.91 18.02
CA ALA A 106 -23.37 -2.18 16.70
C ALA A 106 -24.84 -1.76 16.65
N ASN A 107 -25.13 -0.70 15.91
CA ASN A 107 -26.51 -0.33 15.60
C ASN A 107 -26.99 -1.11 14.38
N ASN A 108 -28.02 -1.95 14.57
CA ASN A 108 -28.65 -2.72 13.51
C ASN A 108 -29.10 -1.80 12.36
N GLY A 109 -28.35 -1.80 11.26
CA GLY A 109 -28.70 -1.15 9.99
C GLY A 109 -28.15 0.25 9.76
N GLN A 110 -27.34 0.82 10.63
CA GLN A 110 -26.63 2.09 10.39
C GLN A 110 -25.18 1.86 10.02
N LYS A 111 -24.66 2.67 9.05
CA LYS A 111 -23.24 2.65 8.64
C LYS A 111 -22.31 3.29 9.68
N GLU A 112 -22.87 4.05 10.62
CA GLU A 112 -22.11 4.73 11.67
C GLU A 112 -22.07 3.88 12.94
N VAL A 113 -20.89 3.76 13.50
CA VAL A 113 -20.62 3.06 14.76
C VAL A 113 -20.82 4.07 15.89
N GLU A 114 -21.69 3.77 16.83
CA GLU A 114 -21.76 4.54 18.07
C GLU A 114 -20.51 4.24 18.91
N LYS A 115 -19.75 5.27 19.24
CA LYS A 115 -18.60 5.20 20.12
C LYS A 115 -18.97 5.76 21.48
N LYS A 116 -18.66 5.02 22.53
CA LYS A 116 -18.69 5.52 23.90
C LYS A 116 -17.25 5.60 24.41
N GLU A 117 -16.80 6.79 24.71
CA GLU A 117 -15.50 7.01 25.35
C GLU A 117 -15.63 6.88 26.85
N LEU A 118 -14.78 6.07 27.47
CA LEU A 118 -14.70 5.83 28.90
C LEU A 118 -13.24 5.92 29.36
N THR A 119 -13.05 6.22 30.64
CA THR A 119 -11.74 6.05 31.29
C THR A 119 -11.71 4.75 32.09
N LEU A 120 -10.52 4.30 32.48
CA LEU A 120 -10.37 3.10 33.31
C LEU A 120 -11.08 3.20 34.65
N ASP A 121 -11.24 4.43 35.20
CA ASP A 121 -11.90 4.71 36.49
C ASP A 121 -13.39 5.02 36.32
N ASP A 122 -13.94 4.97 35.11
CA ASP A 122 -15.35 5.28 34.88
C ASP A 122 -16.25 4.25 35.54
N PRO A 123 -17.20 4.68 36.42
CA PRO A 123 -18.14 3.77 37.07
C PRO A 123 -18.98 2.93 36.09
N ALA A 124 -19.23 3.44 34.87
CA ALA A 124 -20.01 2.77 33.87
C ALA A 124 -19.18 1.75 33.06
N LEU A 125 -17.87 1.63 33.32
CA LEU A 125 -16.98 0.74 32.54
C LEU A 125 -17.45 -0.72 32.65
N GLU A 126 -17.64 -1.20 33.85
CA GLU A 126 -18.07 -2.57 34.12
C GLU A 126 -19.43 -2.93 33.50
N ASP A 127 -20.37 -1.99 33.55
CA ASP A 127 -21.68 -2.15 32.91
C ASP A 127 -21.57 -2.17 31.38
N THR A 128 -20.55 -1.52 30.80
CA THR A 128 -20.36 -1.38 29.37
C THR A 128 -19.63 -2.57 28.77
N ILE A 129 -18.52 -3.02 29.36
CA ILE A 129 -17.68 -4.08 28.81
C ILE A 129 -17.84 -5.43 29.53
N GLY A 130 -18.39 -5.44 30.75
CA GLY A 130 -18.56 -6.60 31.61
C GLY A 130 -17.41 -6.82 32.58
N TYR A 131 -17.72 -7.46 33.70
CA TYR A 131 -16.77 -7.67 34.81
C TYR A 131 -15.48 -8.41 34.36
N TYR A 132 -15.61 -9.53 33.66
CA TYR A 132 -14.45 -10.32 33.23
C TYR A 132 -13.55 -9.57 32.27
N HIS A 133 -14.11 -8.93 31.27
CA HIS A 133 -13.31 -8.13 30.32
C HIS A 133 -12.62 -6.94 30.97
N LYS A 134 -13.20 -6.38 32.03
CA LYS A 134 -12.56 -5.33 32.80
C LYS A 134 -11.34 -5.87 33.56
N GLN A 135 -11.45 -7.03 34.20
CA GLN A 135 -10.32 -7.65 34.92
C GLN A 135 -9.20 -8.01 33.93
N ASP A 136 -9.53 -8.73 32.86
CA ASP A 136 -8.57 -9.11 31.81
C ASP A 136 -7.85 -7.88 31.27
N LEU A 137 -8.59 -6.79 30.97
CA LEU A 137 -8.02 -5.56 30.45
C LEU A 137 -6.99 -4.93 31.42
N PHE A 138 -7.29 -4.89 32.72
CA PHE A 138 -6.37 -4.34 33.71
C PHE A 138 -5.08 -5.17 33.80
N ASP A 139 -5.20 -6.50 33.84
CA ASP A 139 -4.07 -7.41 33.92
C ASP A 139 -3.20 -7.31 32.63
N GLU A 140 -3.85 -7.22 31.46
CA GLU A 140 -3.15 -7.07 30.18
C GLU A 140 -2.46 -5.71 30.02
N ILE A 141 -3.06 -4.62 30.50
CA ILE A 141 -2.41 -3.29 30.52
C ILE A 141 -1.17 -3.32 31.41
N GLU A 142 -1.25 -3.94 32.59
CA GLU A 142 -0.09 -4.05 33.48
C GLU A 142 1.06 -4.83 32.80
N LEU A 143 0.75 -5.91 32.08
CA LEU A 143 1.73 -6.65 31.30
C LEU A 143 2.34 -5.82 30.16
N LEU A 144 1.53 -5.09 29.42
CA LEU A 144 1.98 -4.23 28.32
C LEU A 144 2.87 -3.09 28.79
N ASP A 145 2.55 -2.49 29.94
CA ASP A 145 3.34 -1.39 30.49
C ASP A 145 4.63 -1.89 31.18
N GLY A 146 4.63 -3.14 31.66
CA GLY A 146 5.78 -3.74 32.32
C GLY A 146 6.80 -4.42 31.38
N ALA A 147 6.36 -4.96 30.25
CA ALA A 147 7.19 -5.78 29.38
C ALA A 147 7.22 -5.27 27.91
N GLY A 148 6.43 -4.28 27.57
CA GLY A 148 6.36 -3.75 26.21
C GLY A 148 7.49 -2.76 25.89
N ASP A 149 7.86 -2.70 24.60
CA ASP A 149 8.76 -1.67 24.09
C ASP A 149 8.17 -0.26 24.28
N GLU A 150 9.06 0.72 24.46
CA GLU A 150 8.65 2.14 24.43
C GLU A 150 8.37 2.57 23.00
N PHE A 151 7.45 3.52 22.84
CA PHE A 151 7.15 4.06 21.52
C PHE A 151 8.32 4.93 21.02
N ASP A 152 8.90 4.52 19.91
CA ASP A 152 9.98 5.25 19.23
C ASP A 152 9.56 5.60 17.79
N LEU A 153 9.27 6.90 17.56
CA LEU A 153 8.86 7.41 16.26
C LEU A 153 9.97 7.27 15.20
N GLU A 154 11.24 7.40 15.58
CA GLU A 154 12.36 7.21 14.65
C GLU A 154 12.49 5.74 14.23
N ALA A 155 12.30 4.81 15.14
CA ALA A 155 12.24 3.39 14.81
C ALA A 155 11.06 3.05 13.88
N VAL A 156 9.91 3.71 14.05
CA VAL A 156 8.77 3.59 13.12
C VAL A 156 9.15 4.10 11.73
N ARG A 157 9.75 5.29 11.65
CA ARG A 157 10.15 5.90 10.37
C ARG A 157 11.19 5.10 9.61
N ASN A 158 12.03 4.38 10.31
CA ASN A 158 13.08 3.53 9.74
C ASN A 158 12.62 2.08 9.52
N GLY A 159 11.35 1.76 9.72
CA GLY A 159 10.79 0.42 9.51
C GLY A 159 11.29 -0.63 10.51
N GLN A 160 11.77 -0.22 11.68
CA GLN A 160 12.27 -1.10 12.75
C GLN A 160 11.21 -1.43 13.80
N LEU A 161 10.23 -0.55 13.98
CA LEU A 161 9.09 -0.68 14.87
C LEU A 161 7.79 -0.51 14.08
N THR A 162 6.81 -1.38 14.27
CA THR A 162 5.47 -1.22 13.70
C THR A 162 4.45 -0.85 14.78
N PRO A 163 3.77 0.29 14.65
CA PRO A 163 2.57 0.56 15.46
C PRO A 163 1.48 -0.44 15.11
N VAL A 164 0.93 -1.12 16.11
CA VAL A 164 -0.08 -2.16 15.96
C VAL A 164 -1.44 -1.67 16.44
N PHE A 165 -2.44 -1.89 15.61
CA PHE A 165 -3.83 -1.55 15.87
C PHE A 165 -4.72 -2.77 15.73
N PHE A 166 -5.65 -2.95 16.64
CA PHE A 166 -6.65 -4.01 16.62
C PHE A 166 -8.02 -3.43 16.22
N GLY A 167 -8.75 -4.18 15.40
CA GLY A 167 -10.07 -3.74 14.99
C GLY A 167 -10.78 -4.71 14.04
N SER A 168 -11.88 -4.24 13.47
CA SER A 168 -12.65 -4.96 12.46
C SER A 168 -13.11 -4.01 11.36
N ALA A 169 -12.59 -4.21 10.17
CA ALA A 169 -13.01 -3.44 8.99
C ALA A 169 -14.46 -3.75 8.58
N LEU A 170 -14.96 -4.95 8.88
CA LEU A 170 -16.34 -5.32 8.56
C LEU A 170 -17.36 -4.52 9.38
N THR A 171 -17.07 -4.31 10.65
CA THR A 171 -17.94 -3.59 11.60
C THR A 171 -17.56 -2.11 11.73
N ASN A 172 -16.48 -1.67 11.09
CA ASN A 172 -15.85 -0.35 11.27
C ASN A 172 -15.31 -0.08 12.70
N PHE A 173 -15.15 -1.12 13.51
CA PHE A 173 -14.63 -0.96 14.86
C PHE A 173 -13.12 -0.75 14.83
N GLY A 174 -12.66 0.36 15.44
CA GLY A 174 -11.24 0.71 15.50
C GLY A 174 -10.63 1.28 14.21
N VAL A 175 -11.39 1.38 13.12
CA VAL A 175 -10.86 1.88 11.83
C VAL A 175 -10.61 3.38 11.86
N GLU A 176 -11.56 4.17 12.39
CA GLU A 176 -11.41 5.63 12.47
C GLU A 176 -10.26 6.04 13.39
N PRO A 177 -10.12 5.53 14.63
CA PRO A 177 -8.96 5.80 15.48
C PRO A 177 -7.62 5.39 14.84
N PHE A 178 -7.61 4.29 14.10
CA PHE A 178 -6.44 3.89 13.32
C PHE A 178 -6.08 4.95 12.27
N LEU A 179 -7.04 5.42 11.48
CA LEU A 179 -6.79 6.43 10.45
C LEU A 179 -6.31 7.75 11.02
N GLU A 180 -6.89 8.20 12.14
CA GLU A 180 -6.47 9.42 12.83
C GLU A 180 -5.02 9.33 13.30
N GLN A 181 -4.63 8.22 13.90
CA GLN A 181 -3.25 8.00 14.35
C GLN A 181 -2.30 7.76 13.19
N PHE A 182 -2.72 7.04 12.16
CA PHE A 182 -1.94 6.85 10.95
C PHE A 182 -1.56 8.19 10.30
N LEU A 183 -2.49 9.14 10.20
CA LEU A 183 -2.22 10.48 9.67
C LEU A 183 -1.18 11.26 10.49
N GLN A 184 -1.12 11.02 11.81
CA GLN A 184 -0.15 11.69 12.68
C GLN A 184 1.24 11.04 12.64
N LEU A 185 1.30 9.73 12.49
CA LEU A 185 2.52 8.94 12.58
C LEU A 185 3.20 8.70 11.22
N THR A 186 2.43 8.75 10.12
CA THR A 186 2.98 8.54 8.78
C THR A 186 3.97 9.62 8.38
N THR A 187 4.89 9.29 7.48
CA THR A 187 5.88 10.24 6.98
C THR A 187 5.31 11.08 5.85
N PRO A 188 5.77 12.33 5.69
CA PRO A 188 5.61 13.06 4.44
C PRO A 188 6.31 12.32 3.29
N PRO A 189 6.10 12.76 2.02
CA PRO A 189 6.81 12.17 0.89
C PRO A 189 8.32 12.14 1.11
N LEU A 190 8.92 10.97 0.87
CA LEU A 190 10.34 10.75 1.11
C LEU A 190 11.18 11.08 -0.14
N PRO A 191 12.45 11.50 0.03
CA PRO A 191 13.40 11.66 -1.06
C PRO A 191 13.54 10.37 -1.89
N ARG A 192 13.73 10.52 -3.20
CA ARG A 192 13.88 9.40 -4.12
C ARG A 192 15.25 9.33 -4.74
N GLU A 193 15.84 8.15 -4.74
CA GLU A 193 17.13 7.91 -5.35
C GLU A 193 17.03 7.89 -6.87
N THR A 194 17.96 8.59 -7.50
CA THR A 194 18.23 8.52 -8.94
C THR A 194 19.51 7.73 -9.20
N VAL A 195 19.93 7.66 -10.43
CA VAL A 195 21.20 7.02 -10.80
C VAL A 195 22.37 7.77 -10.19
N ASP A 196 22.29 9.10 -10.14
CA ASP A 196 23.42 9.97 -9.77
C ASP A 196 23.26 10.60 -8.38
N GLU A 197 22.03 10.92 -7.96
CA GLU A 197 21.75 11.71 -6.75
C GLU A 197 20.41 11.33 -6.10
N LYS A 198 20.07 11.99 -4.99
CA LYS A 198 18.72 11.97 -4.42
C LYS A 198 17.94 13.21 -4.85
N VAL A 199 16.68 13.02 -5.19
CA VAL A 199 15.73 14.10 -5.48
C VAL A 199 14.85 14.31 -4.26
N GLU A 200 14.93 15.53 -3.73
CA GLU A 200 14.11 15.97 -2.60
C GLU A 200 12.69 16.34 -3.05
N PRO A 201 11.65 16.01 -2.28
CA PRO A 201 10.27 16.36 -2.64
C PRO A 201 10.03 17.85 -2.84
N MET A 202 10.76 18.68 -2.11
CA MET A 202 10.67 20.15 -2.17
C MET A 202 11.56 20.78 -3.23
N SER A 203 12.21 19.99 -4.11
CA SER A 203 12.98 20.56 -5.24
C SER A 203 12.08 21.36 -6.17
N ASP A 204 12.61 22.44 -6.73
CA ASP A 204 11.86 23.41 -7.55
C ASP A 204 11.41 22.85 -8.92
N PHE A 205 11.98 21.74 -9.37
CA PHE A 205 11.63 21.12 -10.63
C PHE A 205 10.70 19.93 -10.45
N PHE A 206 9.79 19.77 -11.41
CA PHE A 206 8.92 18.59 -11.45
C PHE A 206 9.69 17.34 -11.85
N SER A 207 9.48 16.27 -11.12
CA SER A 207 9.91 14.92 -11.51
C SER A 207 8.91 13.87 -11.06
N ALA A 208 8.77 12.82 -11.86
CA ALA A 208 7.89 11.68 -11.60
C ALA A 208 8.43 10.42 -12.26
N PHE A 209 7.99 9.26 -11.79
CA PHE A 209 8.26 7.98 -12.48
C PHE A 209 7.00 7.19 -12.70
N VAL A 210 6.98 6.41 -13.78
CA VAL A 210 5.89 5.49 -14.14
C VAL A 210 6.05 4.20 -13.37
N PHE A 211 5.07 3.85 -12.52
CA PHE A 211 5.13 2.60 -11.76
C PHE A 211 4.11 1.56 -12.23
N LYS A 212 3.09 1.98 -12.95
CA LYS A 212 2.03 1.11 -13.46
C LYS A 212 1.50 1.62 -14.80
N ILE A 213 1.20 0.69 -15.70
CA ILE A 213 0.49 0.98 -16.94
C ILE A 213 -0.73 0.07 -16.99
N GLN A 214 -1.88 0.64 -17.31
CA GLN A 214 -3.12 -0.12 -17.44
C GLN A 214 -3.82 0.27 -18.74
N ALA A 215 -4.11 -0.73 -19.57
CA ALA A 215 -4.85 -0.54 -20.81
C ALA A 215 -6.28 -1.08 -20.69
N ASN A 216 -7.15 -0.58 -21.57
CA ASN A 216 -8.53 -1.06 -21.73
C ASN A 216 -9.36 -1.02 -20.42
N MET A 217 -9.15 -0.02 -19.59
CA MET A 217 -9.97 0.18 -18.38
C MET A 217 -11.44 0.38 -18.74
N ASN A 218 -11.72 1.00 -19.90
CA ASN A 218 -13.04 1.05 -20.50
C ASN A 218 -13.07 0.16 -21.74
N LYS A 219 -13.90 -0.89 -21.71
CA LYS A 219 -14.04 -1.82 -22.85
C LYS A 219 -14.54 -1.14 -24.14
N ALA A 220 -15.21 0.00 -24.04
CA ALA A 220 -15.69 0.78 -25.18
C ALA A 220 -14.62 1.68 -25.81
N HIS A 221 -13.57 2.00 -25.07
CA HIS A 221 -12.47 2.84 -25.53
C HIS A 221 -11.14 2.13 -25.32
N ARG A 222 -10.27 2.14 -26.34
CA ARG A 222 -8.90 1.62 -26.23
C ARG A 222 -8.04 2.66 -25.52
N ASP A 223 -8.33 2.93 -24.26
CA ASP A 223 -7.57 3.84 -23.44
C ASP A 223 -6.43 3.11 -22.76
N ARG A 224 -5.29 3.76 -22.69
CA ARG A 224 -4.13 3.33 -21.92
C ARG A 224 -3.72 4.46 -21.00
N VAL A 225 -3.56 4.15 -19.72
CA VAL A 225 -3.21 5.11 -18.68
C VAL A 225 -1.88 4.70 -18.07
N ALA A 226 -0.94 5.64 -18.02
CA ALA A 226 0.29 5.50 -17.26
C ALA A 226 0.11 6.18 -15.90
N PHE A 227 0.30 5.42 -14.82
CA PHE A 227 0.27 5.92 -13.46
C PHE A 227 1.66 6.36 -13.05
N MET A 228 1.75 7.62 -12.63
CA MET A 228 3.00 8.25 -12.24
C MET A 228 2.96 8.67 -10.78
N ARG A 229 4.02 8.39 -10.04
CA ARG A 229 4.29 8.96 -8.74
C ARG A 229 5.10 10.23 -8.92
N ILE A 230 4.61 11.37 -8.43
CA ILE A 230 5.35 12.63 -8.39
C ILE A 230 6.36 12.58 -7.26
N CYS A 231 7.62 12.81 -7.59
CA CYS A 231 8.75 12.76 -6.64
C CYS A 231 9.22 14.14 -6.19
N SER A 232 9.08 15.16 -7.04
CA SER A 232 9.45 16.54 -6.70
C SER A 232 8.63 17.56 -7.46
N GLY A 233 8.58 18.77 -6.91
CA GLY A 233 7.97 19.93 -7.52
C GLY A 233 6.45 19.82 -7.68
N LYS A 234 5.94 20.55 -8.65
CA LYS A 234 4.52 20.68 -8.94
C LYS A 234 4.22 20.23 -10.37
N PHE A 235 3.22 19.38 -10.51
CA PHE A 235 2.60 19.08 -11.78
C PHE A 235 1.51 20.12 -12.10
N GLU A 236 1.46 20.59 -13.34
CA GLU A 236 0.38 21.42 -13.88
C GLU A 236 -0.15 20.82 -15.18
N LYS A 237 -1.44 20.89 -15.36
CA LYS A 237 -2.11 20.39 -16.56
C LYS A 237 -1.54 21.02 -17.83
N ASN A 238 -1.27 20.18 -18.83
CA ASN A 238 -0.67 20.54 -20.11
C ASN A 238 0.77 21.08 -20.03
N MET A 239 1.44 20.94 -18.90
CA MET A 239 2.87 21.32 -18.80
C MET A 239 3.73 20.56 -19.80
N GLU A 240 4.78 21.19 -20.29
CA GLU A 240 5.80 20.53 -21.09
C GLU A 240 6.75 19.78 -20.16
N VAL A 241 7.03 18.54 -20.48
CA VAL A 241 7.94 17.67 -19.74
C VAL A 241 8.96 17.01 -20.66
N PHE A 242 10.01 16.49 -20.06
CA PHE A 242 11.03 15.69 -20.74
C PHE A 242 10.91 14.22 -20.31
N HIS A 243 10.70 13.34 -21.29
CA HIS A 243 10.73 11.90 -21.11
C HIS A 243 12.17 11.42 -21.24
N VAL A 244 12.78 11.00 -20.14
CA VAL A 244 14.23 10.74 -20.05
C VAL A 244 14.65 9.57 -20.94
N GLN A 245 14.03 8.41 -20.78
CA GLN A 245 14.36 7.21 -21.54
C GLN A 245 14.08 7.38 -23.04
N GLY A 246 13.00 8.07 -23.38
CA GLY A 246 12.66 8.40 -24.78
C GLY A 246 13.44 9.58 -25.36
N ASN A 247 14.22 10.27 -24.55
CA ASN A 247 15.02 11.47 -24.91
C ASN A 247 14.21 12.50 -25.72
N LYS A 248 13.00 12.80 -25.30
CA LYS A 248 12.09 13.70 -26.03
C LYS A 248 11.25 14.56 -25.10
N LYS A 249 10.93 15.78 -25.59
CA LYS A 249 9.94 16.65 -24.96
C LYS A 249 8.53 16.23 -25.36
N MET A 250 7.60 16.35 -24.43
CA MET A 250 6.19 16.06 -24.66
C MET A 250 5.31 16.85 -23.71
N ARG A 251 4.00 16.84 -23.94
CA ARG A 251 3.02 17.38 -23.00
C ARG A 251 2.22 16.24 -22.39
N LEU A 252 2.02 16.32 -21.09
CA LEU A 252 1.15 15.38 -20.38
C LEU A 252 -0.29 15.82 -20.60
N SER A 253 -1.06 14.98 -21.30
CA SER A 253 -2.45 15.26 -21.62
C SER A 253 -3.39 14.46 -20.72
N GLN A 254 -4.55 15.06 -20.43
CA GLN A 254 -5.65 14.45 -19.69
C GLN A 254 -5.21 13.81 -18.35
N PRO A 255 -4.56 14.58 -17.46
CA PRO A 255 -4.20 14.06 -16.15
C PRO A 255 -5.47 13.75 -15.36
N GLN A 256 -5.53 12.57 -14.78
CA GLN A 256 -6.67 12.09 -14.03
C GLN A 256 -6.18 11.57 -12.67
N GLN A 257 -6.89 11.90 -11.63
CA GLN A 257 -6.84 11.18 -10.37
C GLN A 257 -7.94 10.12 -10.39
N ILE A 258 -7.58 8.90 -10.06
CA ILE A 258 -8.53 7.79 -10.05
C ILE A 258 -8.79 7.42 -8.61
N MET A 259 -10.01 7.68 -8.14
CA MET A 259 -10.53 7.18 -6.88
C MET A 259 -11.60 6.12 -7.17
N ALA A 260 -11.24 4.86 -6.92
CA ALA A 260 -12.06 3.69 -7.23
C ALA A 260 -12.47 3.62 -8.71
N GLN A 261 -13.71 3.93 -9.05
CA GLN A 261 -14.22 3.94 -10.43
C GLN A 261 -14.39 5.35 -11.01
N GLU A 262 -14.23 6.38 -10.18
CA GLU A 262 -14.40 7.77 -10.59
C GLU A 262 -13.07 8.34 -11.07
N ARG A 263 -13.14 9.11 -12.16
CA ARG A 263 -11.99 9.81 -12.75
C ARG A 263 -12.25 11.30 -12.63
N GLU A 264 -11.41 11.97 -11.86
CA GLU A 264 -11.43 13.42 -11.78
C GLU A 264 -10.24 13.99 -12.55
N ILE A 265 -10.48 15.07 -13.29
CA ILE A 265 -9.40 15.79 -13.96
C ILE A 265 -8.65 16.57 -12.90
N VAL A 266 -7.33 16.40 -12.87
CA VAL A 266 -6.44 17.10 -11.93
C VAL A 266 -5.76 18.24 -12.67
N ASP A 267 -5.97 19.46 -12.20
CA ASP A 267 -5.29 20.63 -12.77
C ASP A 267 -3.87 20.80 -12.22
N GLU A 268 -3.65 20.43 -10.97
CA GLU A 268 -2.34 20.46 -10.31
C GLU A 268 -2.17 19.32 -9.30
N ALA A 269 -0.93 18.86 -9.13
CA ALA A 269 -0.56 17.84 -8.16
C ALA A 269 0.88 18.05 -7.68
N TYR A 270 1.23 17.49 -6.52
CA TYR A 270 2.49 17.77 -5.83
C TYR A 270 3.27 16.49 -5.54
N ALA A 271 4.52 16.65 -5.11
CA ALA A 271 5.33 15.52 -4.64
C ALA A 271 4.56 14.69 -3.61
N GLY A 272 4.50 13.39 -3.84
CA GLY A 272 3.67 12.48 -3.05
C GLY A 272 2.41 12.01 -3.76
N ASP A 273 1.86 12.81 -4.64
CA ASP A 273 0.64 12.46 -5.37
C ASP A 273 0.88 11.41 -6.47
N ILE A 274 -0.16 10.69 -6.77
CA ILE A 274 -0.21 9.76 -7.90
C ILE A 274 -1.20 10.32 -8.93
N ILE A 275 -0.74 10.47 -10.17
CA ILE A 275 -1.57 10.89 -11.30
C ILE A 275 -1.58 9.81 -12.37
N GLY A 276 -2.71 9.66 -13.05
CA GLY A 276 -2.83 8.87 -14.27
C GLY A 276 -2.83 9.80 -15.47
N VAL A 277 -2.00 9.53 -16.46
CA VAL A 277 -1.98 10.29 -17.72
C VAL A 277 -2.32 9.38 -18.89
N PHE A 278 -3.02 9.93 -19.88
CA PHE A 278 -3.25 9.21 -21.12
C PHE A 278 -1.92 8.85 -21.79
N ASP A 279 -1.76 7.58 -22.13
CA ASP A 279 -0.57 7.06 -22.78
C ASP A 279 -0.87 6.56 -24.19
N PRO A 280 -0.38 7.22 -25.24
CA PRO A 280 -0.53 6.72 -26.61
C PRO A 280 0.38 5.54 -26.94
N GLY A 281 0.96 4.87 -25.94
CA GLY A 281 1.91 3.75 -26.11
C GLY A 281 3.36 4.19 -26.10
N ILE A 282 3.67 5.25 -25.35
CA ILE A 282 5.02 5.84 -25.28
C ILE A 282 5.75 5.42 -24.02
N PHE A 283 5.02 5.27 -22.91
CA PHE A 283 5.61 5.00 -21.60
C PHE A 283 5.84 3.51 -21.36
N SER A 284 6.89 3.25 -20.60
CA SER A 284 7.20 1.96 -20.01
C SER A 284 7.28 2.09 -18.47
N ILE A 285 7.05 0.98 -17.76
CA ILE A 285 7.21 0.94 -16.30
C ILE A 285 8.68 1.25 -15.97
N GLY A 286 8.89 2.15 -15.01
CA GLY A 286 10.22 2.64 -14.63
C GLY A 286 10.67 3.90 -15.39
N ASP A 287 9.92 4.37 -16.37
CA ASP A 287 10.26 5.61 -17.09
C ASP A 287 10.21 6.82 -16.15
N THR A 288 11.17 7.72 -16.37
CA THR A 288 11.30 8.99 -15.64
C THR A 288 10.82 10.14 -16.50
N ILE A 289 10.05 11.01 -15.90
CA ILE A 289 9.51 12.24 -16.49
C ILE A 289 9.96 13.41 -15.62
N CYS A 290 10.51 14.44 -16.22
CA CYS A 290 10.96 15.64 -15.46
C CYS A 290 10.72 16.94 -16.23
N SER A 291 10.92 18.07 -15.55
CA SER A 291 10.89 19.38 -16.19
C SER A 291 11.96 19.47 -17.29
N PRO A 292 11.68 20.16 -18.42
CA PRO A 292 12.69 20.39 -19.44
C PRO A 292 13.93 21.09 -18.86
N GLY A 293 15.11 20.60 -19.21
CA GLY A 293 16.40 21.12 -18.70
C GLY A 293 16.97 20.35 -17.51
N HIS A 294 16.18 19.52 -16.85
CA HIS A 294 16.63 18.58 -15.83
C HIS A 294 16.73 17.17 -16.43
N LYS A 295 17.79 16.44 -16.11
CA LYS A 295 18.03 15.08 -16.62
C LYS A 295 18.26 14.11 -15.46
N VAL A 296 17.32 14.10 -14.53
CA VAL A 296 17.33 13.09 -13.46
C VAL A 296 16.74 11.79 -14.00
N GLN A 297 17.29 10.66 -13.61
CA GLN A 297 16.77 9.34 -13.95
C GLN A 297 16.60 8.52 -12.68
N PHE A 298 15.36 8.20 -12.32
CA PHE A 298 15.11 7.32 -11.19
C PHE A 298 15.61 5.92 -11.48
N ARG A 299 16.06 5.23 -10.43
CA ARG A 299 16.41 3.81 -10.55
C ARG A 299 15.17 3.04 -10.97
N GLY A 300 15.33 2.18 -11.96
CA GLY A 300 14.23 1.38 -12.50
C GLY A 300 13.59 0.50 -11.42
N ILE A 301 12.34 0.11 -11.66
CA ILE A 301 11.67 -0.86 -10.80
C ILE A 301 12.26 -2.23 -11.09
N PRO A 302 12.80 -2.96 -10.09
CA PRO A 302 13.32 -4.30 -10.31
C PRO A 302 12.24 -5.23 -10.88
N THR A 303 12.62 -6.05 -11.85
CA THR A 303 11.76 -7.10 -12.39
C THR A 303 12.13 -8.43 -11.74
N PHE A 304 11.13 -9.23 -11.40
CA PHE A 304 11.38 -10.59 -10.91
C PHE A 304 11.76 -11.51 -12.04
N ALA A 305 12.64 -12.47 -11.77
CA ALA A 305 12.88 -13.56 -12.70
C ALA A 305 11.59 -14.40 -12.85
N PRO A 306 11.19 -14.76 -14.08
CA PRO A 306 10.00 -15.58 -14.28
C PRO A 306 10.19 -16.97 -13.69
N GLU A 307 9.16 -17.46 -13.00
CA GLU A 307 9.14 -18.81 -12.42
C GLU A 307 8.56 -19.85 -13.39
N HIS A 308 7.72 -19.42 -14.33
CA HIS A 308 7.04 -20.27 -15.29
C HIS A 308 7.21 -19.73 -16.71
N PHE A 309 7.39 -20.64 -17.65
CA PHE A 309 7.49 -20.32 -19.07
C PHE A 309 6.42 -21.06 -19.85
N ALA A 310 5.82 -20.41 -20.83
CA ALA A 310 4.85 -21.01 -21.72
C ALA A 310 5.14 -20.62 -23.18
N LEU A 311 5.10 -21.60 -24.06
CA LEU A 311 5.19 -21.35 -25.49
C LEU A 311 3.83 -20.90 -26.03
N VAL A 312 3.79 -19.71 -26.60
CA VAL A 312 2.55 -19.11 -27.09
C VAL A 312 2.56 -19.04 -28.61
N ARG A 313 1.53 -19.62 -29.22
CA ARG A 313 1.35 -19.65 -30.67
C ARG A 313 0.02 -19.03 -31.06
N GLN A 314 0.05 -18.26 -32.14
CA GLN A 314 -1.17 -17.76 -32.76
C GLN A 314 -1.97 -18.92 -33.40
N LYS A 315 -3.29 -18.94 -33.13
CA LYS A 315 -4.18 -19.94 -33.78
C LYS A 315 -4.53 -19.57 -35.23
N ASP A 316 -4.60 -18.28 -35.54
CA ASP A 316 -5.02 -17.73 -36.83
C ASP A 316 -3.89 -16.87 -37.40
N THR A 317 -3.27 -17.35 -38.48
CA THR A 317 -2.16 -16.67 -39.16
C THR A 317 -2.54 -15.29 -39.72
N MET A 318 -3.82 -15.09 -40.08
CA MET A 318 -4.31 -13.77 -40.53
C MET A 318 -4.33 -12.72 -39.45
N LYS A 319 -4.37 -13.10 -38.17
CA LYS A 319 -4.39 -12.21 -37.00
C LYS A 319 -3.00 -11.95 -36.39
N ARG A 320 -1.92 -12.32 -37.11
CA ARG A 320 -0.54 -12.18 -36.63
C ARG A 320 -0.22 -10.78 -36.09
N LYS A 321 -0.60 -9.72 -36.81
CA LYS A 321 -0.38 -8.33 -36.34
C LYS A 321 -1.11 -8.02 -35.03
N GLN A 322 -2.32 -8.57 -34.85
CA GLN A 322 -3.09 -8.40 -33.64
C GLN A 322 -2.47 -9.18 -32.47
N PHE A 323 -1.97 -10.39 -32.74
CA PHE A 323 -1.29 -11.23 -31.76
C PHE A 323 -0.02 -10.53 -31.24
N ILE A 324 0.89 -10.11 -32.12
CA ILE A 324 2.13 -9.40 -31.75
C ILE A 324 1.80 -8.12 -30.98
N LYS A 325 0.84 -7.33 -31.45
CA LYS A 325 0.43 -6.11 -30.76
C LYS A 325 -0.15 -6.40 -29.37
N GLY A 326 -0.96 -7.45 -29.24
CA GLY A 326 -1.60 -7.83 -27.98
C GLY A 326 -0.58 -8.34 -26.95
N THR A 327 0.32 -9.23 -27.35
CA THR A 327 1.38 -9.75 -26.48
C THR A 327 2.33 -8.65 -26.04
N SER A 328 2.77 -7.77 -26.95
CA SER A 328 3.59 -6.60 -26.61
C SER A 328 2.89 -5.66 -25.65
N GLN A 329 1.59 -5.44 -25.80
CA GLN A 329 0.82 -4.59 -24.90
C GLN A 329 0.75 -5.19 -23.49
N ILE A 330 0.46 -6.49 -23.37
CA ILE A 330 0.41 -7.19 -22.07
C ILE A 330 1.80 -7.16 -21.39
N ALA A 331 2.88 -7.33 -22.17
CA ALA A 331 4.24 -7.21 -21.64
C ALA A 331 4.56 -5.79 -21.15
N GLN A 332 4.12 -4.76 -21.86
CA GLN A 332 4.30 -3.36 -21.43
C GLN A 332 3.49 -3.00 -20.18
N GLU A 333 2.37 -3.69 -19.95
CA GLU A 333 1.61 -3.59 -18.68
C GLU A 333 2.31 -4.33 -17.55
N GLY A 334 3.34 -5.12 -17.87
CA GLY A 334 4.17 -5.86 -16.92
C GLY A 334 3.54 -7.16 -16.43
N ALA A 335 2.46 -7.64 -17.05
CA ALA A 335 1.83 -8.89 -16.67
C ALA A 335 2.61 -10.13 -17.12
N ILE A 336 3.43 -9.99 -18.16
CA ILE A 336 4.28 -11.05 -18.71
C ILE A 336 5.63 -10.49 -19.17
N GLN A 337 6.62 -11.37 -19.27
CA GLN A 337 7.88 -11.10 -19.98
C GLN A 337 7.90 -11.92 -21.26
N ILE A 338 8.33 -11.31 -22.36
CA ILE A 338 8.40 -11.98 -23.66
C ILE A 338 9.87 -12.32 -23.96
N PHE A 339 10.12 -13.58 -24.26
CA PHE A 339 11.42 -14.09 -24.66
C PHE A 339 11.32 -14.60 -26.10
N GLN A 340 12.38 -14.46 -26.86
CA GLN A 340 12.50 -15.02 -28.20
C GLN A 340 13.68 -15.97 -28.20
N GLU A 341 13.45 -17.18 -28.65
CA GLU A 341 14.51 -18.16 -28.82
C GLU A 341 15.42 -17.76 -29.98
N LEU A 342 16.74 -17.76 -29.75
CA LEU A 342 17.73 -17.22 -30.70
C LEU A 342 17.74 -17.97 -32.07
N ASP A 343 17.38 -19.24 -32.08
CA ASP A 343 17.45 -20.09 -33.26
C ASP A 343 16.11 -20.69 -33.74
N ALA A 344 15.03 -20.44 -33.04
CA ALA A 344 13.72 -21.00 -33.34
C ALA A 344 12.79 -19.97 -33.97
N GLY A 345 12.89 -19.76 -35.22
CA GLY A 345 11.89 -19.17 -36.09
C GLY A 345 11.04 -18.02 -35.48
N MET A 346 9.71 -18.15 -35.49
CA MET A 346 8.78 -17.08 -35.12
C MET A 346 7.92 -17.42 -33.86
N GLU A 347 8.40 -18.29 -33.01
CA GLU A 347 7.68 -18.68 -31.80
C GLU A 347 8.11 -17.80 -30.64
N GLU A 348 7.13 -17.30 -29.87
CA GLU A 348 7.35 -16.45 -28.70
C GLU A 348 7.15 -17.27 -27.44
N VAL A 349 8.07 -17.14 -26.49
CA VAL A 349 7.99 -17.74 -25.16
C VAL A 349 7.63 -16.64 -24.16
N ILE A 350 6.66 -16.90 -23.33
CA ILE A 350 6.18 -15.98 -22.31
C ILE A 350 6.45 -16.57 -20.93
#